data_3603d38c892f21629859c5b01cbed852
#
_entry.id   3603d38c892f21629859c5b01cbed852
#
_cell.length_a   1.000
_cell.length_b   1.000
_cell.length_c   1.000
_cell.angle_alpha   90.00
_cell.angle_beta   90.00
_cell.angle_gamma   90.00
#
_symmetry.space_group_name_H-M   'P 1'
#
loop_
_entity.id
_entity.type
_entity.pdbx_description
1 polymer ?
#
loop_
_entity_poly.entity_id
_entity_poly.type
_entity_poly.pdbx_seq_one_letter_code
_entity_poly.pdbx_strand_id
1 'polypeptide(L)'
;MWNFLYFTGYLTKESEYFKESSIFLRARIPNIEVKTIYQNTILNWLKAVIKKEDFHDLYLAMEDGNAQRMSDILNGQLFKTISFYDSAENLPTGKATTKSSKRQNSSVCFYHDFLTGILSQSENYLVKSNRESGNGRSDIMVKSPSLRGRSFVLELKVSGSIADLENDAEKALQQIYDKRYMEELRAEGYRKIDCYGISFFRKDCEVRFGKGQD
;
A
#
# COMPACT_ATOMS: atom_id res chain seq x y z
N MET A 1 -9.82 15.88 -19.58
CA MET A 1 -8.80 14.83 -19.41
C MET A 1 -9.39 13.43 -19.64
N TRP A 2 -10.46 13.01 -18.95
CA TRP A 2 -11.06 11.66 -19.08
C TRP A 2 -11.52 11.32 -20.50
N ASN A 3 -12.14 12.28 -21.23
CA ASN A 3 -12.57 12.09 -22.62
C ASN A 3 -11.38 11.79 -23.54
N PHE A 4 -10.25 12.48 -23.35
CA PHE A 4 -9.04 12.23 -24.12
C PHE A 4 -8.54 10.79 -23.92
N LEU A 5 -8.44 10.34 -22.67
CA LEU A 5 -8.00 8.97 -22.34
C LEU A 5 -8.96 7.90 -22.90
N TYR A 6 -10.24 8.21 -22.98
CA TYR A 6 -11.23 7.31 -23.58
C TYR A 6 -11.08 7.23 -25.11
N PHE A 7 -10.99 8.38 -25.80
CA PHE A 7 -10.87 8.40 -27.25
C PHE A 7 -9.51 7.91 -27.76
N THR A 8 -8.46 8.01 -26.96
CA THR A 8 -7.13 7.47 -27.29
C THR A 8 -6.94 6.00 -26.92
N GLY A 9 -7.96 5.35 -26.38
CA GLY A 9 -7.91 3.91 -26.04
C GLY A 9 -7.25 3.56 -24.71
N TYR A 10 -6.84 4.56 -23.92
CA TYR A 10 -6.32 4.34 -22.57
C TYR A 10 -7.41 3.96 -21.57
N LEU A 11 -8.66 4.25 -21.89
CA LEU A 11 -9.83 3.76 -21.18
C LEU A 11 -10.80 3.13 -22.15
N THR A 12 -11.55 2.11 -21.72
CA THR A 12 -12.63 1.51 -22.49
C THR A 12 -13.93 1.55 -21.69
N LYS A 13 -15.06 1.62 -22.41
CA LYS A 13 -16.37 1.61 -21.82
C LYS A 13 -16.66 0.25 -21.16
N GLU A 14 -17.12 0.28 -19.92
CA GLU A 14 -17.66 -0.89 -19.21
C GLU A 14 -19.19 -0.90 -19.24
N SER A 15 -19.82 0.25 -18.94
CA SER A 15 -21.28 0.41 -18.93
C SER A 15 -21.67 1.88 -19.07
N GLU A 16 -22.94 2.13 -19.43
CA GLU A 16 -23.57 3.44 -19.37
C GLU A 16 -24.73 3.43 -18.39
N TYR A 17 -24.99 4.57 -17.76
CA TYR A 17 -26.16 4.76 -16.93
C TYR A 17 -26.65 6.21 -16.97
N PHE A 18 -27.97 6.37 -16.84
CA PHE A 18 -28.61 7.67 -16.81
C PHE A 18 -28.77 8.15 -15.37
N LYS A 19 -28.42 9.39 -15.11
CA LYS A 19 -28.67 10.07 -13.83
C LYS A 19 -28.97 11.53 -14.11
N GLU A 20 -30.09 12.05 -13.58
CA GLU A 20 -30.47 13.47 -13.63
C GLU A 20 -30.35 14.10 -15.02
N SER A 21 -30.92 13.45 -16.03
CA SER A 21 -30.91 13.89 -17.44
C SER A 21 -29.54 13.90 -18.12
N SER A 22 -28.53 13.29 -17.52
CA SER A 22 -27.19 13.15 -18.06
C SER A 22 -26.81 11.69 -18.23
N ILE A 23 -26.03 11.41 -19.29
CA ILE A 23 -25.45 10.09 -19.53
C ILE A 23 -24.09 10.03 -18.86
N PHE A 24 -23.92 9.07 -17.99
CA PHE A 24 -22.65 8.75 -17.35
C PHE A 24 -22.06 7.48 -17.93
N LEU A 25 -20.77 7.48 -18.14
CA LEU A 25 -20.03 6.37 -18.68
C LEU A 25 -19.12 5.80 -17.57
N ARG A 26 -19.27 4.51 -17.30
CA ARG A 26 -18.30 3.79 -16.48
C ARG A 26 -17.20 3.28 -17.41
N ALA A 27 -15.98 3.72 -17.15
CA ALA A 27 -14.81 3.31 -17.92
C ALA A 27 -13.93 2.37 -17.11
N ARG A 28 -13.16 1.53 -17.79
CA ARG A 28 -12.13 0.66 -17.21
C ARG A 28 -10.84 0.73 -18.00
N ILE A 29 -9.74 0.29 -17.42
CA ILE A 29 -8.46 0.08 -18.11
C ILE A 29 -8.62 -1.14 -19.03
N PRO A 30 -8.30 -1.03 -20.34
CA PRO A 30 -8.63 -2.07 -21.33
C PRO A 30 -7.84 -3.37 -21.15
N ASN A 31 -6.56 -3.29 -20.84
CA ASN A 31 -5.64 -4.44 -20.84
C ASN A 31 -4.48 -4.24 -19.86
N ILE A 32 -3.60 -5.25 -19.74
CA ILE A 32 -2.48 -5.27 -18.82
C ILE A 32 -1.39 -4.27 -19.22
N GLU A 33 -1.19 -4.04 -20.51
CA GLU A 33 -0.18 -3.11 -21.02
C GLU A 33 -0.51 -1.69 -20.61
N VAL A 34 -1.74 -1.24 -20.81
CA VAL A 34 -2.22 0.07 -20.37
C VAL A 34 -2.20 0.19 -18.85
N LYS A 35 -2.55 -0.89 -18.13
CA LYS A 35 -2.43 -0.93 -16.68
C LYS A 35 -0.99 -0.72 -16.22
N THR A 36 -0.03 -1.34 -16.87
CA THR A 36 1.41 -1.18 -16.58
C THR A 36 1.88 0.25 -16.85
N ILE A 37 1.40 0.88 -17.94
CA ILE A 37 1.69 2.29 -18.23
C ILE A 37 1.19 3.20 -17.10
N TYR A 38 -0.07 3.01 -16.66
CA TYR A 38 -0.61 3.79 -15.54
C TYR A 38 0.19 3.58 -14.26
N GLN A 39 0.55 2.34 -13.93
CA GLN A 39 1.34 2.02 -12.75
C GLN A 39 2.72 2.70 -12.79
N ASN A 40 3.42 2.61 -13.91
CA ASN A 40 4.72 3.25 -14.11
C ASN A 40 4.62 4.78 -14.04
N THR A 41 3.56 5.35 -14.61
CA THR A 41 3.33 6.80 -14.57
C THR A 41 3.09 7.27 -13.13
N ILE A 42 2.25 6.56 -12.37
CA ILE A 42 2.00 6.85 -10.95
C ILE A 42 3.29 6.70 -10.13
N LEU A 43 4.06 5.63 -10.34
CA LEU A 43 5.34 5.43 -9.66
C LEU A 43 6.34 6.53 -9.99
N ASN A 44 6.46 6.95 -11.25
CA ASN A 44 7.35 8.03 -11.65
C ASN A 44 6.90 9.39 -11.07
N TRP A 45 5.60 9.63 -11.00
CA TRP A 45 5.06 10.82 -10.36
C TRP A 45 5.33 10.80 -8.85
N LEU A 46 5.13 9.68 -8.17
CA LEU A 46 5.48 9.50 -6.75
C LEU A 46 6.97 9.79 -6.53
N LYS A 47 7.85 9.26 -7.40
CA LYS A 47 9.30 9.54 -7.36
C LYS A 47 9.64 11.02 -7.47
N ALA A 48 8.88 11.76 -8.26
CA ALA A 48 9.10 13.19 -8.44
C ALA A 48 8.59 14.05 -7.27
N VAL A 49 7.53 13.59 -6.58
CA VAL A 49 6.88 14.34 -5.49
C VAL A 49 7.54 14.07 -4.14
N ILE A 50 8.03 12.85 -3.92
CA ILE A 50 8.62 12.45 -2.65
C ILE A 50 10.13 12.67 -2.71
N LYS A 51 10.67 13.44 -1.77
CA LYS A 51 12.11 13.72 -1.70
C LYS A 51 12.89 12.47 -1.30
N LYS A 52 14.11 12.29 -1.84
CA LYS A 52 15.00 11.16 -1.49
C LYS A 52 15.30 11.08 0.02
N GLU A 53 15.35 12.20 0.71
CA GLU A 53 15.60 12.29 2.16
C GLU A 53 14.49 11.62 2.97
N ASP A 54 13.21 11.78 2.55
CA ASP A 54 12.07 11.17 3.23
C ASP A 54 12.12 9.62 3.18
N PHE A 55 12.69 9.04 2.14
CA PHE A 55 12.86 7.58 2.01
C PHE A 55 13.96 7.04 2.91
N HIS A 56 15.07 7.76 2.98
CA HIS A 56 16.18 7.37 3.85
C HIS A 56 15.73 7.35 5.30
N ASP A 57 15.00 8.36 5.73
CA ASP A 57 14.45 8.46 7.09
C ASP A 57 13.46 7.34 7.40
N LEU A 58 12.64 6.92 6.43
CA LEU A 58 11.73 5.79 6.61
C LEU A 58 12.51 4.49 6.86
N TYR A 59 13.57 4.23 6.09
CA TYR A 59 14.40 3.05 6.29
C TYR A 59 15.16 3.09 7.61
N LEU A 60 15.68 4.24 8.03
CA LEU A 60 16.29 4.39 9.36
C LEU A 60 15.27 4.09 10.46
N ALA A 61 14.05 4.60 10.36
CA ALA A 61 13.00 4.30 11.32
C ALA A 61 12.65 2.81 11.36
N MET A 62 12.65 2.13 10.20
CA MET A 62 12.46 0.67 10.11
C MET A 62 13.63 -0.10 10.75
N GLU A 63 14.87 0.30 10.51
CA GLU A 63 16.04 -0.36 11.09
C GLU A 63 16.10 -0.19 12.60
N ASP A 64 15.64 0.95 13.12
CA ASP A 64 15.60 1.26 14.56
C ASP A 64 14.38 0.64 15.28
N GLY A 65 13.41 0.06 14.53
CA GLY A 65 12.16 -0.44 15.11
C GLY A 65 11.24 0.69 15.61
N ASN A 66 11.43 1.91 15.10
CA ASN A 66 10.69 3.09 15.56
C ASN A 66 9.37 3.25 14.79
N ALA A 67 8.33 2.54 15.25
CA ALA A 67 7.00 2.55 14.64
C ALA A 67 6.37 3.96 14.61
N GLN A 68 6.56 4.76 15.68
CA GLN A 68 6.01 6.12 15.74
C GLN A 68 6.61 7.01 14.64
N ARG A 69 7.95 6.99 14.48
CA ARG A 69 8.62 7.76 13.42
C ARG A 69 8.19 7.30 12.03
N MET A 70 7.96 6.00 11.83
CA MET A 70 7.38 5.49 10.58
C MET A 70 5.99 6.06 10.32
N SER A 71 5.10 6.04 11.34
CA SER A 71 3.76 6.63 11.23
C SER A 71 3.81 8.10 10.86
N ASP A 72 4.68 8.88 11.50
CA ASP A 72 4.83 10.33 11.26
C ASP A 72 5.30 10.62 9.82
N ILE A 73 6.29 9.86 9.33
CA ILE A 73 6.80 9.99 7.96
C ILE A 73 5.71 9.62 6.94
N LEU A 74 5.04 8.49 7.13
CA LEU A 74 4.00 8.01 6.22
C LEU A 74 2.80 8.96 6.20
N ASN A 75 2.36 9.49 7.34
CA ASN A 75 1.30 10.49 7.45
C ASN A 75 1.67 11.76 6.70
N GLY A 76 2.92 12.24 6.84
CA GLY A 76 3.43 13.38 6.09
C GLY A 76 3.40 13.15 4.57
N GLN A 77 3.75 11.94 4.11
CA GLN A 77 3.73 11.59 2.69
C GLN A 77 2.30 11.43 2.15
N LEU A 78 1.42 10.78 2.89
CA LEU A 78 0.00 10.65 2.53
C LEU A 78 -0.65 12.03 2.40
N PHE A 79 -0.35 12.95 3.33
CA PHE A 79 -0.89 14.31 3.29
C PHE A 79 -0.44 15.08 2.03
N LYS A 80 0.83 14.93 1.63
CA LYS A 80 1.39 15.57 0.42
C LYS A 80 0.86 14.93 -0.88
N THR A 81 0.66 13.61 -0.87
CA THR A 81 0.37 12.82 -2.07
C THR A 81 -1.11 12.79 -2.42
N ILE A 82 -1.96 12.72 -1.40
CA ILE A 82 -3.41 12.64 -1.58
C ILE A 82 -3.98 14.05 -1.70
N SER A 83 -4.53 14.41 -2.87
CA SER A 83 -5.20 15.70 -3.08
C SER A 83 -6.41 15.86 -2.15
N PHE A 84 -6.69 17.11 -1.75
CA PHE A 84 -7.87 17.44 -0.95
C PHE A 84 -9.19 17.00 -1.62
N TYR A 85 -9.25 17.00 -2.95
CA TYR A 85 -10.41 16.57 -3.72
C TYR A 85 -10.61 15.04 -3.76
N ASP A 86 -9.55 14.27 -3.56
CA ASP A 86 -9.63 12.80 -3.50
C ASP A 86 -10.03 12.30 -2.09
N SER A 87 -9.94 13.17 -1.09
CA SER A 87 -10.04 12.78 0.33
C SER A 87 -11.45 12.70 0.90
N ALA A 88 -12.45 13.36 0.26
CA ALA A 88 -13.77 13.48 0.91
C ALA A 88 -14.75 12.34 0.54
N GLU A 89 -14.74 11.85 -0.72
CA GLU A 89 -15.77 10.91 -1.20
C GLU A 89 -15.24 9.63 -1.85
N ASN A 90 -13.99 9.59 -2.29
CA ASN A 90 -13.46 8.51 -3.12
C ASN A 90 -12.33 7.68 -2.50
N LEU A 91 -11.78 8.10 -1.36
CA LEU A 91 -10.84 7.25 -0.64
C LEU A 91 -11.59 6.10 0.03
N PRO A 92 -11.06 4.90 -0.14
CA PRO A 92 -11.70 3.72 0.35
C PRO A 92 -11.78 3.72 1.89
N THR A 93 -12.97 3.77 2.43
CA THR A 93 -13.22 3.53 3.85
C THR A 93 -13.66 2.08 4.03
N GLY A 94 -13.08 1.38 5.00
CA GLY A 94 -13.35 -0.03 5.28
C GLY A 94 -14.76 -0.37 5.79
N LYS A 95 -15.76 0.52 5.66
CA LYS A 95 -17.13 0.21 6.09
C LYS A 95 -17.82 -0.69 5.07
N ALA A 96 -18.04 -1.93 5.49
CA ALA A 96 -18.79 -2.94 4.76
C ALA A 96 -20.29 -2.58 4.71
N THR A 97 -20.76 -2.13 3.56
CA THR A 97 -22.14 -2.32 3.14
C THR A 97 -22.17 -3.37 2.04
N THR A 98 -23.20 -4.18 1.95
CA THR A 98 -23.34 -5.43 1.19
C THR A 98 -23.05 -5.40 -0.33
N LYS A 99 -22.43 -4.33 -0.85
CA LYS A 99 -21.89 -4.21 -2.22
C LYS A 99 -20.35 -4.01 -2.26
N SER A 100 -19.64 -4.30 -1.17
CA SER A 100 -18.31 -3.73 -0.88
C SER A 100 -17.10 -4.64 -1.12
N SER A 101 -17.24 -5.90 -1.46
CA SER A 101 -16.06 -6.79 -1.70
C SER A 101 -15.13 -6.26 -2.82
N LYS A 102 -15.68 -5.60 -3.84
CA LYS A 102 -14.88 -4.98 -4.91
C LYS A 102 -14.23 -3.64 -4.51
N ARG A 103 -14.83 -2.90 -3.55
CA ARG A 103 -14.29 -1.61 -3.09
C ARG A 103 -13.19 -1.78 -2.04
N GLN A 104 -13.28 -2.74 -1.15
CA GLN A 104 -12.21 -3.07 -0.21
C GLN A 104 -10.92 -3.50 -0.92
N ASN A 105 -11.02 -4.33 -1.97
CA ASN A 105 -9.84 -4.71 -2.76
C ASN A 105 -9.15 -3.52 -3.45
N SER A 106 -9.90 -2.51 -3.90
CA SER A 106 -9.29 -1.33 -4.54
C SER A 106 -8.56 -0.41 -3.55
N SER A 107 -8.97 -0.40 -2.30
CA SER A 107 -8.39 0.40 -1.21
C SER A 107 -7.07 -0.14 -0.73
N VAL A 108 -7.08 -1.43 -0.42
CA VAL A 108 -5.86 -2.15 -0.05
C VAL A 108 -4.84 -2.03 -1.18
N CYS A 109 -5.28 -2.13 -2.46
CA CYS A 109 -4.40 -1.95 -3.61
C CYS A 109 -3.74 -0.57 -3.66
N PHE A 110 -4.45 0.52 -3.33
CA PHE A 110 -3.87 1.87 -3.35
C PHE A 110 -2.74 2.03 -2.32
N TYR A 111 -2.99 1.72 -1.05
CA TYR A 111 -1.97 1.86 0.01
C TYR A 111 -0.82 0.88 -0.16
N HIS A 112 -1.12 -0.32 -0.64
CA HIS A 112 -0.11 -1.31 -0.97
C HIS A 112 0.82 -0.81 -2.10
N ASP A 113 0.27 -0.26 -3.19
CA ASP A 113 1.05 0.27 -4.30
C ASP A 113 1.83 1.53 -3.88
N PHE A 114 1.21 2.39 -3.07
CA PHE A 114 1.84 3.56 -2.49
C PHE A 114 3.07 3.16 -1.65
N LEU A 115 2.90 2.25 -0.69
CA LEU A 115 3.99 1.83 0.19
C LEU A 115 5.07 1.05 -0.57
N THR A 116 4.67 0.16 -1.48
CA THR A 116 5.62 -0.55 -2.36
C THR A 116 6.42 0.43 -3.20
N GLY A 117 5.77 1.47 -3.74
CA GLY A 117 6.42 2.51 -4.53
C GLY A 117 7.45 3.29 -3.73
N ILE A 118 7.14 3.65 -2.49
CA ILE A 118 8.06 4.32 -1.57
C ILE A 118 9.25 3.41 -1.26
N LEU A 119 9.00 2.21 -0.78
CA LEU A 119 10.05 1.28 -0.37
C LEU A 119 10.95 0.86 -1.54
N SER A 120 10.43 0.75 -2.76
CA SER A 120 11.21 0.39 -3.95
C SER A 120 12.19 1.49 -4.41
N GLN A 121 12.23 2.66 -3.75
CA GLN A 121 13.21 3.71 -4.07
C GLN A 121 14.59 3.44 -3.46
N SER A 122 14.69 2.52 -2.50
CA SER A 122 15.98 2.17 -1.91
C SER A 122 16.82 1.33 -2.88
N GLU A 123 18.06 1.72 -3.08
CA GLU A 123 19.06 0.94 -3.80
C GLU A 123 19.66 -0.19 -2.93
N ASN A 124 19.42 -0.11 -1.61
CA ASN A 124 20.00 -1.02 -0.62
C ASN A 124 19.08 -2.19 -0.23
N TYR A 125 17.86 -2.22 -0.72
CA TYR A 125 16.89 -3.25 -0.37
C TYR A 125 16.14 -3.76 -1.59
N LEU A 126 15.86 -5.06 -1.60
CA LEU A 126 14.98 -5.69 -2.58
C LEU A 126 13.56 -5.76 -2.01
N VAL A 127 12.63 -5.05 -2.64
CA VAL A 127 11.22 -5.06 -2.25
C VAL A 127 10.47 -6.11 -3.07
N LYS A 128 9.84 -7.05 -2.38
CA LYS A 128 8.97 -8.07 -2.96
C LYS A 128 7.54 -7.80 -2.50
N SER A 129 6.66 -7.56 -3.44
CA SER A 129 5.24 -7.32 -3.23
C SER A 129 4.44 -8.55 -3.64
N ASN A 130 3.54 -9.02 -2.78
CA ASN A 130 2.66 -10.15 -3.04
C ASN A 130 1.21 -9.65 -3.15
N ARG A 131 0.78 -9.35 -4.36
CA ARG A 131 -0.58 -8.85 -4.66
C ARG A 131 -1.66 -9.91 -4.62
N GLU A 132 -1.31 -11.16 -4.62
CA GLU A 132 -2.26 -12.27 -4.58
C GLU A 132 -2.63 -12.58 -3.14
N SER A 133 -3.46 -11.72 -2.55
CA SER A 133 -4.03 -11.88 -1.22
C SER A 133 -5.04 -13.04 -1.23
N GLY A 134 -4.58 -14.22 -0.99
CA GLY A 134 -5.46 -15.38 -0.88
C GLY A 134 -4.77 -16.63 -0.34
N ASN A 135 -3.43 -16.70 -0.45
CA ASN A 135 -2.69 -17.93 -0.14
C ASN A 135 -1.65 -17.80 0.99
N GLY A 136 -1.91 -16.95 1.99
CA GLY A 136 -1.08 -16.93 3.19
C GLY A 136 0.33 -16.35 2.98
N ARG A 137 0.48 -15.30 2.17
CA ARG A 137 1.71 -14.52 2.00
C ARG A 137 1.52 -13.12 2.55
N SER A 138 2.60 -12.51 3.10
CA SER A 138 2.61 -11.12 3.52
C SER A 138 2.41 -10.18 2.34
N ASP A 139 1.88 -8.98 2.60
CA ASP A 139 1.66 -7.97 1.55
C ASP A 139 2.99 -7.48 0.96
N ILE A 140 3.98 -7.15 1.79
CA ILE A 140 5.28 -6.65 1.34
C ILE A 140 6.40 -7.30 2.16
N MET A 141 7.45 -7.75 1.47
CA MET A 141 8.72 -8.15 2.05
C MET A 141 9.84 -7.23 1.56
N VAL A 142 10.67 -6.77 2.48
CA VAL A 142 11.83 -5.94 2.19
C VAL A 142 13.07 -6.72 2.60
N LYS A 143 13.86 -7.13 1.62
CA LYS A 143 15.01 -8.01 1.80
C LYS A 143 16.32 -7.24 1.76
N SER A 144 17.15 -7.43 2.77
CA SER A 144 18.53 -6.96 2.70
C SER A 144 19.31 -7.71 1.60
N PRO A 145 20.24 -7.06 0.88
CA PRO A 145 21.12 -7.73 -0.05
C PRO A 145 22.10 -8.73 0.64
N SER A 146 22.28 -8.60 1.95
CA SER A 146 23.08 -9.48 2.77
C SER A 146 22.19 -10.31 3.71
N LEU A 147 22.41 -11.63 3.76
CA LEU A 147 21.73 -12.52 4.72
C LEU A 147 21.99 -12.16 6.20
N ARG A 148 23.07 -11.39 6.48
CA ARG A 148 23.38 -10.87 7.81
C ARG A 148 22.69 -9.54 8.09
N GLY A 149 22.15 -8.89 7.06
CA GLY A 149 21.40 -7.64 7.17
C GLY A 149 20.02 -7.87 7.73
N ARG A 150 19.35 -6.78 8.07
CA ARG A 150 17.98 -6.77 8.59
C ARG A 150 17.00 -6.80 7.41
N SER A 151 15.99 -7.64 7.49
CA SER A 151 14.90 -7.72 6.52
C SER A 151 13.58 -7.49 7.22
N PHE A 152 12.55 -7.09 6.47
CA PHE A 152 11.29 -6.66 7.06
C PHE A 152 10.11 -7.35 6.39
N VAL A 153 9.10 -7.67 7.20
CA VAL A 153 7.80 -8.18 6.75
C VAL A 153 6.74 -7.16 7.12
N LEU A 154 5.96 -6.72 6.16
CA LEU A 154 4.91 -5.74 6.36
C LEU A 154 3.55 -6.32 5.95
N GLU A 155 2.55 -6.09 6.78
CA GLU A 155 1.15 -6.44 6.52
C GLU A 155 0.30 -5.19 6.67
N LEU A 156 -0.65 -4.99 5.75
CA LEU A 156 -1.44 -3.79 5.64
C LEU A 156 -2.92 -4.05 5.88
N LYS A 157 -3.58 -3.11 6.55
CA LYS A 157 -5.04 -3.09 6.70
C LYS A 157 -5.59 -1.72 6.37
N VAL A 158 -6.84 -1.69 5.91
CA VAL A 158 -7.60 -0.45 5.72
C VAL A 158 -8.69 -0.40 6.78
N SER A 159 -8.59 0.59 7.64
CA SER A 159 -9.51 0.80 8.76
C SER A 159 -10.82 1.45 8.35
N GLY A 160 -11.87 1.19 9.11
CA GLY A 160 -13.18 1.79 8.90
C GLY A 160 -13.32 3.21 9.45
N SER A 161 -12.47 3.56 10.43
CA SER A 161 -12.41 4.88 11.08
C SER A 161 -11.03 5.16 11.64
N ILE A 162 -10.78 6.41 12.05
CA ILE A 162 -9.55 6.79 12.77
C ILE A 162 -9.41 6.02 14.08
N ALA A 163 -10.52 5.79 14.79
CA ALA A 163 -10.50 5.08 16.07
C ALA A 163 -10.08 3.60 15.94
N ASP A 164 -10.21 3.02 14.75
CA ASP A 164 -9.85 1.63 14.49
C ASP A 164 -8.37 1.44 14.12
N LEU A 165 -7.64 2.53 13.78
CA LEU A 165 -6.28 2.47 13.24
C LEU A 165 -5.33 1.66 14.13
N GLU A 166 -5.25 2.00 15.41
CA GLU A 166 -4.34 1.32 16.35
C GLU A 166 -4.63 -0.17 16.45
N ASN A 167 -5.89 -0.54 16.63
CA ASN A 167 -6.32 -1.93 16.76
C ASN A 167 -6.12 -2.72 15.44
N ASP A 168 -6.32 -2.09 14.30
CA ASP A 168 -6.14 -2.75 13.01
C ASP A 168 -4.65 -2.89 12.64
N ALA A 169 -3.78 -1.96 13.05
CA ALA A 169 -2.33 -2.11 12.94
C ALA A 169 -1.82 -3.28 13.80
N GLU A 170 -2.34 -3.43 15.03
CA GLU A 170 -2.03 -4.57 15.90
C GLU A 170 -2.50 -5.89 15.28
N LYS A 171 -3.72 -5.94 14.74
CA LYS A 171 -4.22 -7.13 14.02
C LYS A 171 -3.39 -7.46 12.79
N ALA A 172 -2.87 -6.46 12.07
CA ALA A 172 -1.98 -6.67 10.94
C ALA A 172 -0.67 -7.31 11.41
N LEU A 173 -0.07 -6.79 12.48
CA LEU A 173 1.13 -7.37 13.08
C LEU A 173 0.89 -8.81 13.57
N GLN A 174 -0.21 -9.05 14.26
CA GLN A 174 -0.58 -10.39 14.74
C GLN A 174 -0.76 -11.38 13.57
N GLN A 175 -1.32 -10.93 12.45
CA GLN A 175 -1.49 -11.75 11.26
C GLN A 175 -0.15 -12.24 10.69
N ILE A 176 0.92 -11.44 10.76
CA ILE A 176 2.27 -11.87 10.34
C ILE A 176 2.72 -13.08 11.15
N TYR A 177 2.48 -13.07 12.47
CA TYR A 177 2.85 -14.17 13.37
C TYR A 177 1.97 -15.40 13.17
N ASP A 178 0.65 -15.23 13.14
CA ASP A 178 -0.32 -16.32 12.99
C ASP A 178 -0.14 -17.09 11.67
N LYS A 179 0.19 -16.36 10.60
CA LYS A 179 0.43 -16.90 9.26
C LYS A 179 1.88 -17.28 9.00
N ARG A 180 2.78 -17.05 9.94
CA ARG A 180 4.21 -17.36 9.85
C ARG A 180 4.88 -16.80 8.60
N TYR A 181 4.55 -15.57 8.20
CA TYR A 181 5.09 -14.96 6.98
C TYR A 181 6.62 -14.81 6.97
N MET A 182 7.25 -14.84 8.13
CA MET A 182 8.70 -14.80 8.29
C MET A 182 9.40 -16.07 7.81
N GLU A 183 8.69 -17.21 7.72
CA GLU A 183 9.29 -18.50 7.38
C GLU A 183 9.90 -18.51 5.97
N GLU A 184 9.33 -17.72 5.03
CA GLU A 184 9.90 -17.57 3.69
C GLU A 184 11.32 -16.95 3.77
N LEU A 185 11.49 -15.88 4.55
CA LEU A 185 12.78 -15.22 4.74
C LEU A 185 13.78 -16.12 5.52
N ARG A 186 13.29 -16.87 6.50
CA ARG A 186 14.10 -17.81 7.26
C ARG A 186 14.61 -18.95 6.39
N ALA A 187 13.76 -19.50 5.52
CA ALA A 187 14.14 -20.52 4.57
C ALA A 187 15.21 -20.04 3.56
N GLU A 188 15.18 -18.75 3.22
CA GLU A 188 16.22 -18.10 2.41
C GLU A 188 17.51 -17.81 3.19
N GLY A 189 17.53 -17.97 4.52
CA GLY A 189 18.71 -17.82 5.37
C GLY A 189 18.79 -16.50 6.15
N TYR A 190 17.80 -15.62 6.06
CA TYR A 190 17.73 -14.39 6.87
C TYR A 190 17.46 -14.72 8.34
N ARG A 191 18.22 -14.06 9.25
CA ARG A 191 18.10 -14.26 10.70
C ARG A 191 17.55 -13.03 11.44
N LYS A 192 17.80 -11.83 10.91
CA LYS A 192 17.33 -10.58 11.47
C LYS A 192 16.09 -10.12 10.71
N ILE A 193 14.93 -10.46 11.22
CA ILE A 193 13.65 -10.16 10.60
C ILE A 193 12.82 -9.33 11.57
N ASP A 194 12.38 -8.17 11.14
CA ASP A 194 11.45 -7.33 11.88
C ASP A 194 10.10 -7.27 11.15
N CYS A 195 9.04 -7.10 11.93
CA CYS A 195 7.67 -7.16 11.45
C CYS A 195 6.95 -5.84 11.71
N TYR A 196 6.15 -5.41 10.74
CA TYR A 196 5.35 -4.19 10.83
C TYR A 196 3.92 -4.46 10.41
N GLY A 197 2.99 -4.22 11.34
CA GLY A 197 1.56 -4.11 11.03
C GLY A 197 1.22 -2.64 10.77
N ILE A 198 0.62 -2.35 9.62
CA ILE A 198 0.31 -0.98 9.21
C ILE A 198 -1.17 -0.89 8.87
N SER A 199 -1.86 0.06 9.46
CA SER A 199 -3.24 0.36 9.13
C SER A 199 -3.37 1.75 8.51
N PHE A 200 -4.33 1.90 7.59
CA PHE A 200 -4.59 3.15 6.88
C PHE A 200 -6.05 3.54 6.98
N PHE A 201 -6.31 4.83 7.19
CA PHE A 201 -7.62 5.43 7.04
C PHE A 201 -7.48 6.81 6.39
N ARG A 202 -7.88 6.94 5.13
CA ARG A 202 -7.72 8.18 4.34
C ARG A 202 -6.26 8.65 4.29
N LYS A 203 -5.91 9.74 4.97
CA LYS A 203 -4.56 10.32 5.01
C LYS A 203 -3.78 9.94 6.26
N ASP A 204 -4.40 9.17 7.13
CA ASP A 204 -3.82 8.76 8.41
C ASP A 204 -3.38 7.30 8.36
N CYS A 205 -2.27 7.00 8.98
CA CYS A 205 -1.82 5.64 9.21
C CYS A 205 -1.28 5.46 10.63
N GLU A 206 -1.33 4.22 11.06
CA GLU A 206 -0.72 3.78 12.32
C GLU A 206 0.17 2.57 12.05
N VAL A 207 1.30 2.51 12.73
CA VAL A 207 2.28 1.44 12.58
C VAL A 207 2.52 0.75 13.92
N ARG A 208 2.58 -0.57 13.92
CA ARG A 208 3.00 -1.40 15.05
C ARG A 208 4.24 -2.20 14.66
N PHE A 209 5.16 -2.27 15.60
CA PHE A 209 6.44 -2.98 15.45
C PHE A 209 6.49 -4.24 16.28
N GLY A 210 7.10 -5.28 15.73
CA GLY A 210 7.42 -6.50 16.44
C GLY A 210 8.66 -7.17 15.88
N LYS A 211 9.40 -7.87 16.71
CA LYS A 211 10.55 -8.67 16.28
C LYS A 211 10.09 -10.02 15.74
N GLY A 212 10.73 -10.50 14.71
CA GLY A 212 10.57 -11.90 14.30
C GLY A 212 10.97 -12.79 15.48
N GLN A 213 10.00 -13.52 16.03
CA GLN A 213 10.28 -14.49 17.10
C GLN A 213 11.13 -15.62 16.53
N ASP A 214 12.19 -16.00 17.24
CA ASP A 214 13.05 -17.16 16.90
C ASP A 214 12.29 -18.48 17.02
#